data_52be57812dbec31de5298f250f557132
#
_entry.id   52be57812dbec31de5298f250f557132
#
_cell.length_a   1.000
_cell.length_b   1.000
_cell.length_c   1.000
_cell.angle_alpha   90.00
_cell.angle_beta   90.00
_cell.angle_gamma   90.00
#
_symmetry.space_group_name_H-M   'P 1'
#
loop_
_entity.id
_entity.type
_entity.pdbx_description
1 polymer ?
#
loop_
_entity_poly.entity_id
_entity_poly.type
_entity_poly.pdbx_seq_one_letter_code
_entity_poly.pdbx_strand_id
1 'polypeptide(L)'
;MTGCTGNGTQMREQLEALEQQNDKGEKLLNDSLTESLVTYFDKHGDTNEQMRAKYLLGCTYSALNELPRALLTFYEAADCADTTLVDCNYKVLSLIHGQCASIFHTQVQPRSELKELKQSEYYAWKDRDTLQAIKRYSQQSGAYDFLKMPDSVLYVKERAASLFREIGKPDRAARTLGGSTITSLLKKGDISKALEYSRIYEQESGLFDADKNIAKGFEIYYYIKGECYLATHQSDSAEYWFRKELHDGKDIRNQIAGCKGLQEVFEQKKNSDSIAKYATLAYEMNDSAYSLSEMENIQKFQASYNYNYHRFMAKQKEWEAKIAWLTATIVVLMAGVLFWFFFRRYRLFKNAALDYRLRNAEITRRLRGMAKSNPPKHPTLDDWKQLRSLVEHEIPSFYDMMNPEATSLTEMEYDICLLSRVHILPNEVAKLKQCVPSYVSNIRKSLLKKVFGREGNADEFDDEIGKVGHKTIKL
;
A
#
# COMPACT_ATOMS: atom_id res chain seq x y z
N MET A 1 17.33 10.11 33.34
CA MET A 1 16.23 9.64 32.47
C MET A 1 14.94 10.48 32.57
N THR A 2 15.01 11.73 32.95
CA THR A 2 13.83 12.61 33.20
C THR A 2 13.59 13.67 32.12
N GLY A 3 14.37 13.68 31.05
CA GLY A 3 14.24 14.68 29.97
C GLY A 3 13.35 14.25 28.77
N CYS A 4 13.12 12.96 28.54
CA CYS A 4 12.35 12.48 27.38
C CYS A 4 10.84 12.47 27.56
N THR A 5 10.34 12.38 28.79
CA THR A 5 8.89 12.37 29.09
C THR A 5 8.25 13.74 28.94
N GLY A 6 8.97 14.82 29.26
CA GLY A 6 8.47 16.20 29.15
C GLY A 6 8.25 16.65 27.70
N ASN A 7 9.13 16.27 26.78
CA ASN A 7 9.03 16.65 25.37
C ASN A 7 7.84 15.96 24.67
N GLY A 8 7.60 14.68 24.98
CA GLY A 8 6.46 13.93 24.40
C GLY A 8 5.10 14.46 24.81
N THR A 9 4.94 14.84 26.08
CA THR A 9 3.70 15.45 26.58
C THR A 9 3.47 16.82 25.91
N GLN A 10 4.50 17.64 25.81
CA GLN A 10 4.41 18.94 25.16
C GLN A 10 4.01 18.84 23.68
N MET A 11 4.57 17.87 22.93
CA MET A 11 4.21 17.68 21.51
C MET A 11 2.75 17.23 21.34
N ARG A 12 2.23 16.36 22.23
CA ARG A 12 0.81 15.98 22.22
C ARG A 12 -0.11 17.14 22.55
N GLU A 13 0.23 17.95 23.55
CA GLU A 13 -0.52 19.16 23.88
C GLU A 13 -0.57 20.16 22.70
N GLN A 14 0.54 20.33 22.00
CA GLN A 14 0.59 21.18 20.80
C GLN A 14 -0.25 20.61 19.65
N LEU A 15 -0.24 19.28 19.42
CA LEU A 15 -1.07 18.63 18.43
C LEU A 15 -2.56 18.87 18.72
N GLU A 16 -2.99 18.65 19.97
CA GLU A 16 -4.38 18.86 20.39
C GLU A 16 -4.80 20.33 20.29
N ALA A 17 -3.92 21.26 20.65
CA ALA A 17 -4.20 22.69 20.53
C ALA A 17 -4.43 23.12 19.08
N LEU A 18 -3.60 22.63 18.14
CA LEU A 18 -3.78 22.92 16.70
C LEU A 18 -5.04 22.25 16.13
N GLU A 19 -5.42 21.06 16.61
CA GLU A 19 -6.69 20.44 16.23
C GLU A 19 -7.89 21.27 16.67
N GLN A 20 -7.88 21.74 17.92
CA GLN A 20 -8.94 22.62 18.42
C GLN A 20 -9.03 23.94 17.65
N GLN A 21 -7.89 24.49 17.25
CA GLN A 21 -7.81 25.68 16.40
C GLN A 21 -8.43 25.40 15.02
N ASN A 22 -8.03 24.30 14.40
CA ASN A 22 -8.57 23.89 13.09
C ASN A 22 -10.07 23.56 13.15
N ASP A 23 -10.56 22.91 14.22
CA ASP A 23 -11.98 22.58 14.42
C ASP A 23 -12.84 23.84 14.61
N LYS A 24 -12.29 24.94 15.13
CA LYS A 24 -12.93 26.27 15.18
C LYS A 24 -12.94 26.98 13.83
N GLY A 25 -12.30 26.42 12.80
CA GLY A 25 -12.17 27.03 11.49
C GLY A 25 -11.10 28.13 11.40
N GLU A 26 -10.22 28.21 12.38
CA GLU A 26 -9.08 29.13 12.36
C GLU A 26 -8.01 28.63 11.43
N LYS A 27 -7.42 29.52 10.64
CA LYS A 27 -6.37 29.13 9.69
C LYS A 27 -5.07 28.81 10.40
N LEU A 28 -4.49 27.66 10.10
CA LEU A 28 -3.15 27.28 10.54
C LEU A 28 -2.13 27.89 9.56
N LEU A 29 -1.29 28.79 10.01
CA LEU A 29 -0.32 29.52 9.17
C LEU A 29 1.14 29.25 9.56
N ASN A 30 1.38 28.45 10.61
CA ASN A 30 2.72 28.14 11.09
C ASN A 30 3.17 26.74 10.58
N ASP A 31 3.79 26.71 9.40
CA ASP A 31 4.32 25.51 8.77
C ASP A 31 5.46 24.88 9.58
N SER A 32 6.37 25.69 10.12
CA SER A 32 7.50 25.21 10.92
C SER A 32 7.04 24.41 12.18
N LEU A 33 5.97 24.85 12.84
CA LEU A 33 5.42 24.12 13.96
C LEU A 33 4.80 22.79 13.53
N THR A 34 3.99 22.80 12.47
CA THR A 34 3.32 21.59 11.98
C THR A 34 4.33 20.60 11.38
N GLU A 35 5.39 21.05 10.69
CA GLU A 35 6.50 20.21 10.22
C GLU A 35 7.28 19.57 11.39
N SER A 36 7.49 20.34 12.48
CA SER A 36 8.17 19.81 13.67
C SER A 36 7.34 18.70 14.35
N LEU A 37 6.00 18.85 14.39
CA LEU A 37 5.09 17.81 14.89
C LEU A 37 5.16 16.56 14.03
N VAL A 38 5.09 16.69 12.70
CA VAL A 38 5.23 15.55 11.79
C VAL A 38 6.56 14.83 12.01
N THR A 39 7.67 15.58 12.09
CA THR A 39 9.01 15.01 12.31
C THR A 39 9.10 14.27 13.64
N TYR A 40 8.43 14.77 14.68
CA TYR A 40 8.39 14.12 15.99
C TYR A 40 7.55 12.84 15.96
N PHE A 41 6.29 12.92 15.44
CA PHE A 41 5.37 11.78 15.47
C PHE A 41 5.74 10.69 14.46
N ASP A 42 6.42 10.98 13.36
CA ASP A 42 6.97 9.96 12.47
C ASP A 42 7.98 9.03 13.18
N LYS A 43 8.63 9.52 14.24
CA LYS A 43 9.63 8.75 15.02
C LYS A 43 9.07 8.14 16.30
N HIS A 44 8.08 8.78 16.93
CA HIS A 44 7.67 8.50 18.29
C HIS A 44 6.16 8.29 18.45
N GLY A 45 5.35 8.58 17.42
CA GLY A 45 3.90 8.48 17.44
C GLY A 45 3.39 7.13 16.96
N ASP A 46 2.17 6.81 17.38
CA ASP A 46 1.39 5.76 16.76
C ASP A 46 0.82 6.18 15.38
N THR A 47 0.16 5.27 14.68
CA THR A 47 -0.40 5.52 13.34
C THR A 47 -1.44 6.64 13.32
N ASN A 48 -2.25 6.76 14.39
CA ASN A 48 -3.24 7.82 14.51
C ASN A 48 -2.59 9.19 14.79
N GLU A 49 -1.57 9.25 15.63
CA GLU A 49 -0.80 10.47 15.92
C GLU A 49 -0.07 10.96 14.66
N GLN A 50 0.54 10.06 13.90
CA GLN A 50 1.20 10.37 12.61
C GLN A 50 0.19 10.91 11.61
N MET A 51 -0.96 10.27 11.45
CA MET A 51 -2.03 10.71 10.57
C MET A 51 -2.56 12.09 10.93
N ARG A 52 -2.82 12.35 12.22
CA ARG A 52 -3.31 13.64 12.75
C ARG A 52 -2.31 14.76 12.50
N ALA A 53 -1.03 14.53 12.79
CA ALA A 53 0.02 15.52 12.55
C ALA A 53 0.16 15.89 11.06
N LYS A 54 0.17 14.90 10.17
CA LYS A 54 0.22 15.13 8.72
C LYS A 54 -1.05 15.78 8.20
N TYR A 55 -2.22 15.45 8.74
CA TYR A 55 -3.47 16.13 8.40
C TYR A 55 -3.39 17.64 8.70
N LEU A 56 -2.91 18.03 9.88
CA LEU A 56 -2.76 19.44 10.24
C LEU A 56 -1.71 20.16 9.37
N LEU A 57 -0.62 19.48 9.03
CA LEU A 57 0.36 20.03 8.07
C LEU A 57 -0.27 20.25 6.69
N GLY A 58 -1.09 19.30 6.21
CA GLY A 58 -1.86 19.47 4.98
C GLY A 58 -2.83 20.66 5.05
N CYS A 59 -3.50 20.86 6.19
CA CYS A 59 -4.35 22.03 6.43
C CYS A 59 -3.55 23.34 6.40
N THR A 60 -2.34 23.34 6.97
CA THR A 60 -1.42 24.49 6.96
C THR A 60 -1.02 24.85 5.53
N TYR A 61 -0.56 23.88 4.73
CA TYR A 61 -0.23 24.11 3.33
C TYR A 61 -1.43 24.58 2.51
N SER A 62 -2.63 24.06 2.80
CA SER A 62 -3.86 24.53 2.16
C SER A 62 -4.17 25.99 2.51
N ALA A 63 -3.99 26.40 3.78
CA ALA A 63 -4.19 27.77 4.24
C ALA A 63 -3.17 28.75 3.63
N LEU A 64 -1.95 28.28 3.35
CA LEU A 64 -0.88 29.03 2.67
C LEU A 64 -1.05 29.02 1.13
N ASN A 65 -2.11 28.42 0.60
CA ASN A 65 -2.39 28.24 -0.83
C ASN A 65 -1.36 27.38 -1.58
N GLU A 66 -0.62 26.52 -0.86
CA GLU A 66 0.32 25.55 -1.42
C GLU A 66 -0.40 24.24 -1.75
N LEU A 67 -1.43 24.30 -2.59
CA LEU A 67 -2.36 23.20 -2.85
C LEU A 67 -1.70 21.87 -3.28
N PRO A 68 -0.61 21.83 -4.07
CA PRO A 68 0.07 20.59 -4.40
C PRO A 68 0.71 19.91 -3.19
N ARG A 69 1.35 20.70 -2.31
CA ARG A 69 1.95 20.19 -1.07
C ARG A 69 0.85 19.71 -0.12
N ALA A 70 -0.21 20.49 0.04
CA ALA A 70 -1.38 20.11 0.85
C ALA A 70 -1.94 18.75 0.41
N LEU A 71 -2.18 18.58 -0.90
CA LEU A 71 -2.77 17.35 -1.43
C LEU A 71 -1.86 16.13 -1.23
N LEU A 72 -0.54 16.30 -1.45
CA LEU A 72 0.45 15.24 -1.18
C LEU A 72 0.44 14.86 0.30
N THR A 73 0.52 15.84 1.19
CA THR A 73 0.55 15.63 2.64
C THR A 73 -0.75 14.97 3.15
N PHE A 74 -1.92 15.33 2.57
CA PHE A 74 -3.18 14.67 2.89
C PHE A 74 -3.17 13.20 2.48
N TYR A 75 -2.61 12.83 1.33
CA TYR A 75 -2.49 11.43 0.96
C TYR A 75 -1.48 10.68 1.83
N GLU A 76 -0.34 11.31 2.18
CA GLU A 76 0.61 10.74 3.13
C GLU A 76 -0.03 10.53 4.52
N ALA A 77 -0.91 11.44 4.94
CA ALA A 77 -1.69 11.27 6.17
C ALA A 77 -2.64 10.08 6.07
N ALA A 78 -3.37 9.93 4.97
CA ALA A 78 -4.25 8.80 4.75
C ALA A 78 -3.50 7.45 4.70
N ASP A 79 -2.30 7.43 4.13
CA ASP A 79 -1.45 6.24 4.04
C ASP A 79 -0.91 5.79 5.42
N CYS A 80 -0.90 6.66 6.45
CA CYS A 80 -0.57 6.28 7.82
C CYS A 80 -1.68 5.44 8.48
N ALA A 81 -2.91 5.49 7.99
CA ALA A 81 -4.04 4.85 8.63
C ALA A 81 -4.00 3.33 8.48
N ASP A 82 -4.05 2.63 9.60
CA ASP A 82 -4.32 1.19 9.62
C ASP A 82 -5.81 0.94 9.91
N THR A 83 -6.57 0.69 8.83
CA THR A 83 -8.02 0.44 8.92
C THR A 83 -8.37 -0.94 9.47
N THR A 84 -7.40 -1.78 9.79
CA THR A 84 -7.59 -3.07 10.44
C THR A 84 -7.66 -2.94 11.98
N LEU A 85 -7.14 -1.84 12.52
CA LEU A 85 -7.18 -1.54 13.94
C LEU A 85 -8.58 -1.08 14.38
N VAL A 86 -8.98 -1.51 15.57
CA VAL A 86 -10.30 -1.17 16.15
C VAL A 86 -10.40 0.32 16.47
N ASP A 87 -9.30 0.96 16.80
CA ASP A 87 -9.16 2.36 17.20
C ASP A 87 -8.71 3.28 16.06
N CYS A 88 -8.80 2.83 14.80
CA CYS A 88 -8.51 3.66 13.65
C CYS A 88 -9.37 4.94 13.65
N ASN A 89 -8.73 6.09 13.51
CA ASN A 89 -9.40 7.39 13.56
C ASN A 89 -10.10 7.71 12.22
N TYR A 90 -11.29 7.12 12.03
CA TYR A 90 -12.11 7.33 10.82
C TYR A 90 -12.59 8.77 10.67
N LYS A 91 -12.74 9.54 11.76
CA LYS A 91 -13.05 10.97 11.71
C LYS A 91 -11.99 11.72 10.89
N VAL A 92 -10.71 11.54 11.24
CA VAL A 92 -9.61 12.21 10.55
C VAL A 92 -9.51 11.75 9.10
N LEU A 93 -9.68 10.45 8.81
CA LEU A 93 -9.74 9.96 7.42
C LEU A 93 -10.85 10.63 6.60
N SER A 94 -12.05 10.77 7.17
CA SER A 94 -13.14 11.50 6.51
C SER A 94 -12.77 12.96 6.24
N LEU A 95 -12.12 13.62 7.18
CA LEU A 95 -11.66 15.01 7.00
C LEU A 95 -10.61 15.13 5.92
N ILE A 96 -9.61 14.24 5.89
CA ILE A 96 -8.55 14.20 4.88
C ILE A 96 -9.15 14.13 3.47
N HIS A 97 -10.01 13.14 3.21
CA HIS A 97 -10.64 13.00 1.90
C HIS A 97 -11.56 14.17 1.56
N GLY A 98 -12.20 14.77 2.58
CA GLY A 98 -12.97 15.99 2.41
C GLY A 98 -12.14 17.19 1.99
N GLN A 99 -10.93 17.35 2.50
CA GLN A 99 -9.97 18.38 2.09
C GLN A 99 -9.45 18.14 0.67
N CYS A 100 -9.09 16.89 0.35
CA CYS A 100 -8.71 16.51 -1.02
C CYS A 100 -9.84 16.86 -2.02
N ALA A 101 -11.08 16.54 -1.68
CA ALA A 101 -12.24 16.89 -2.52
C ALA A 101 -12.39 18.40 -2.71
N SER A 102 -12.18 19.19 -1.66
CA SER A 102 -12.22 20.66 -1.73
C SER A 102 -11.14 21.21 -2.68
N ILE A 103 -9.92 20.66 -2.63
CA ILE A 103 -8.85 21.03 -3.56
C ILE A 103 -9.26 20.69 -5.01
N PHE A 104 -9.78 19.49 -5.27
CA PHE A 104 -10.23 19.10 -6.61
C PHE A 104 -11.43 19.94 -7.10
N HIS A 105 -12.31 20.34 -6.20
CA HIS A 105 -13.40 21.26 -6.53
C HIS A 105 -12.84 22.60 -7.04
N THR A 106 -11.89 23.22 -6.33
CA THR A 106 -11.28 24.48 -6.76
C THR A 106 -10.50 24.37 -8.07
N GLN A 107 -9.98 23.17 -8.37
CA GLN A 107 -9.28 22.87 -9.62
C GLN A 107 -10.21 22.42 -10.76
N VAL A 108 -11.54 22.44 -10.56
CA VAL A 108 -12.55 21.99 -11.53
C VAL A 108 -12.25 20.56 -12.05
N GLN A 109 -11.90 19.63 -11.12
CA GLN A 109 -11.68 18.22 -11.40
C GLN A 109 -12.81 17.34 -10.84
N PRO A 110 -14.03 17.38 -11.42
CA PRO A 110 -15.22 16.82 -10.80
C PRO A 110 -15.18 15.30 -10.59
N ARG A 111 -14.47 14.56 -11.44
CA ARG A 111 -14.33 13.11 -11.26
C ARG A 111 -13.47 12.75 -10.05
N SER A 112 -12.38 13.47 -9.83
CA SER A 112 -11.51 13.30 -8.67
C SER A 112 -12.22 13.78 -7.40
N GLU A 113 -12.89 14.93 -7.45
CA GLU A 113 -13.74 15.44 -6.37
C GLU A 113 -14.77 14.41 -5.92
N LEU A 114 -15.52 13.83 -6.87
CA LEU A 114 -16.54 12.83 -6.57
C LEU A 114 -15.97 11.58 -5.91
N LYS A 115 -14.79 11.13 -6.37
CA LYS A 115 -14.09 10.00 -5.77
C LYS A 115 -13.73 10.28 -4.30
N GLU A 116 -13.15 11.43 -4.03
CA GLU A 116 -12.73 11.79 -2.67
C GLU A 116 -13.93 12.04 -1.75
N LEU A 117 -15.01 12.67 -2.25
CA LEU A 117 -16.26 12.85 -1.47
C LEU A 117 -16.89 11.51 -1.07
N LYS A 118 -16.88 10.51 -1.95
CA LYS A 118 -17.38 9.16 -1.63
C LYS A 118 -16.53 8.47 -0.58
N GLN A 119 -15.19 8.64 -0.62
CA GLN A 119 -14.32 8.12 0.43
C GLN A 119 -14.56 8.84 1.76
N SER A 120 -14.67 10.16 1.73
CA SER A 120 -14.98 10.97 2.91
C SER A 120 -16.32 10.56 3.54
N GLU A 121 -17.36 10.35 2.74
CA GLU A 121 -18.66 9.85 3.16
C GLU A 121 -18.55 8.48 3.82
N TYR A 122 -17.87 7.55 3.15
CA TYR A 122 -17.66 6.19 3.67
C TYR A 122 -17.01 6.19 5.06
N TYR A 123 -15.94 6.96 5.25
CA TYR A 123 -15.28 7.06 6.55
C TYR A 123 -16.10 7.79 7.61
N ALA A 124 -16.94 8.79 7.22
CA ALA A 124 -17.88 9.41 8.13
C ALA A 124 -18.93 8.41 8.66
N TRP A 125 -19.42 7.51 7.80
CA TRP A 125 -20.29 6.40 8.23
C TRP A 125 -19.56 5.42 9.16
N LYS A 126 -18.30 5.10 8.91
CA LYS A 126 -17.47 4.27 9.79
C LYS A 126 -17.27 4.90 11.17
N ASP A 127 -17.09 6.21 11.22
CA ASP A 127 -16.99 7.00 12.45
C ASP A 127 -18.32 7.18 13.18
N ARG A 128 -19.43 6.73 12.58
CA ARG A 128 -20.80 6.95 13.07
C ARG A 128 -21.21 8.44 13.12
N ASP A 129 -20.50 9.31 12.42
CA ASP A 129 -20.89 10.71 12.25
C ASP A 129 -21.87 10.85 11.09
N THR A 130 -23.14 10.55 11.37
CA THR A 130 -24.24 10.62 10.42
C THR A 130 -24.39 12.02 9.80
N LEU A 131 -24.17 13.07 10.58
CA LEU A 131 -24.30 14.45 10.10
C LEU A 131 -23.23 14.75 9.04
N GLN A 132 -21.99 14.39 9.29
CA GLN A 132 -20.89 14.58 8.36
C GLN A 132 -21.06 13.71 7.10
N ALA A 133 -21.50 12.48 7.24
CA ALA A 133 -21.76 11.58 6.13
C ALA A 133 -22.80 12.16 5.16
N ILE A 134 -23.95 12.63 5.66
CA ILE A 134 -24.98 13.27 4.84
C ILE A 134 -24.46 14.56 4.20
N LYS A 135 -23.64 15.34 4.91
CA LYS A 135 -23.01 16.55 4.37
C LYS A 135 -22.11 16.20 3.18
N ARG A 136 -21.25 15.18 3.31
CA ARG A 136 -20.36 14.73 2.22
C ARG A 136 -21.14 14.18 1.04
N TYR A 137 -22.20 13.40 1.30
CA TYR A 137 -23.12 12.96 0.25
C TYR A 137 -23.74 14.15 -0.50
N SER A 138 -24.27 15.14 0.22
CA SER A 138 -24.85 16.36 -0.39
C SER A 138 -23.85 17.15 -1.24
N GLN A 139 -22.57 17.19 -0.83
CA GLN A 139 -21.53 17.91 -1.56
C GLN A 139 -21.22 17.28 -2.94
N GLN A 140 -21.49 15.98 -3.14
CA GLN A 140 -21.32 15.33 -4.44
C GLN A 140 -22.10 16.00 -5.58
N SER A 141 -23.18 16.70 -5.25
CA SER A 141 -23.96 17.46 -6.23
C SER A 141 -23.16 18.52 -6.96
N GLY A 142 -22.15 19.13 -6.33
CA GLY A 142 -21.26 20.10 -6.97
C GLY A 142 -20.47 19.48 -8.13
N ALA A 143 -19.92 18.30 -7.91
CA ALA A 143 -19.23 17.55 -8.97
C ALA A 143 -20.20 17.16 -10.11
N TYR A 144 -21.42 16.74 -9.80
CA TYR A 144 -22.42 16.43 -10.83
C TYR A 144 -22.86 17.67 -11.61
N ASP A 145 -22.91 18.85 -10.99
CA ASP A 145 -23.20 20.10 -11.69
C ASP A 145 -22.10 20.47 -12.70
N PHE A 146 -20.83 20.35 -12.32
CA PHE A 146 -19.70 20.51 -13.25
C PHE A 146 -19.76 19.50 -14.41
N LEU A 147 -20.22 18.29 -14.15
CA LEU A 147 -20.41 17.24 -15.18
C LEU A 147 -21.65 17.45 -16.04
N LYS A 148 -22.45 18.52 -15.79
CA LYS A 148 -23.70 18.81 -16.50
C LYS A 148 -24.74 17.68 -16.36
N MET A 149 -24.88 17.12 -15.17
CA MET A 149 -25.79 16.03 -14.83
C MET A 149 -26.90 16.51 -13.88
N PRO A 150 -27.87 17.32 -14.34
CA PRO A 150 -28.90 17.97 -13.49
C PRO A 150 -29.77 16.95 -12.74
N ASP A 151 -30.07 15.79 -13.33
CA ASP A 151 -30.86 14.76 -12.66
C ASP A 151 -30.12 14.18 -11.46
N SER A 152 -28.78 13.98 -11.58
CA SER A 152 -27.93 13.53 -10.48
C SER A 152 -27.83 14.59 -9.38
N VAL A 153 -27.78 15.88 -9.75
CA VAL A 153 -27.81 17.00 -8.79
C VAL A 153 -29.06 16.92 -7.95
N LEU A 154 -30.24 16.86 -8.62
CA LEU A 154 -31.54 16.83 -7.96
C LEU A 154 -31.66 15.60 -7.06
N TYR A 155 -31.36 14.43 -7.58
CA TYR A 155 -31.41 13.17 -6.81
C TYR A 155 -30.60 13.24 -5.52
N VAL A 156 -29.34 13.68 -5.61
CA VAL A 156 -28.43 13.78 -4.45
C VAL A 156 -28.96 14.79 -3.44
N LYS A 157 -29.42 15.97 -3.90
CA LYS A 157 -29.89 17.02 -3.02
C LYS A 157 -31.21 16.65 -2.33
N GLU A 158 -32.16 16.08 -3.03
CA GLU A 158 -33.45 15.67 -2.46
C GLU A 158 -33.24 14.52 -1.46
N ARG A 159 -32.41 13.53 -1.78
CA ARG A 159 -32.07 12.45 -0.85
C ARG A 159 -31.35 12.96 0.39
N ALA A 160 -30.37 13.86 0.24
CA ALA A 160 -29.69 14.48 1.36
C ALA A 160 -30.64 15.28 2.25
N ALA A 161 -31.57 16.04 1.66
CA ALA A 161 -32.59 16.79 2.41
C ALA A 161 -33.52 15.85 3.21
N SER A 162 -33.94 14.71 2.64
CA SER A 162 -34.68 13.68 3.36
C SER A 162 -33.90 13.17 4.57
N LEU A 163 -32.65 12.78 4.37
CA LEU A 163 -31.78 12.30 5.42
C LEU A 163 -31.55 13.34 6.54
N PHE A 164 -31.38 14.62 6.19
CA PHE A 164 -31.28 15.67 7.20
C PHE A 164 -32.59 15.83 8.01
N ARG A 165 -33.76 15.67 7.40
CA ARG A 165 -35.05 15.68 8.13
C ARG A 165 -35.15 14.47 9.06
N GLU A 166 -34.76 13.27 8.61
CA GLU A 166 -34.77 12.04 9.39
C GLU A 166 -33.94 12.14 10.68
N ILE A 167 -32.82 12.89 10.64
CA ILE A 167 -31.96 13.15 11.82
C ILE A 167 -32.32 14.43 12.60
N GLY A 168 -33.50 15.01 12.37
CA GLY A 168 -33.99 16.19 13.09
C GLY A 168 -33.23 17.50 12.78
N LYS A 169 -32.74 17.66 11.54
CA LYS A 169 -32.05 18.87 11.04
C LYS A 169 -32.80 19.51 9.87
N PRO A 170 -34.04 20.03 10.08
CA PRO A 170 -34.85 20.60 9.01
C PRO A 170 -34.22 21.86 8.40
N ASP A 171 -33.48 22.66 9.17
CA ASP A 171 -32.75 23.83 8.68
C ASP A 171 -31.71 23.43 7.60
N ARG A 172 -30.96 22.33 7.83
CA ARG A 172 -30.00 21.82 6.87
C ARG A 172 -30.69 21.20 5.65
N ALA A 173 -31.81 20.54 5.83
CA ALA A 173 -32.62 20.04 4.73
C ALA A 173 -33.05 21.18 3.82
N ALA A 174 -33.58 22.26 4.39
CA ALA A 174 -34.01 23.45 3.65
C ALA A 174 -32.83 24.09 2.90
N ARG A 175 -31.69 24.28 3.56
CA ARG A 175 -30.45 24.79 2.90
C ARG A 175 -30.01 23.91 1.73
N THR A 176 -30.18 22.59 1.84
CA THR A 176 -29.83 21.65 0.79
C THR A 176 -30.73 21.75 -0.43
N LEU A 177 -32.03 22.08 -0.24
CA LEU A 177 -33.00 22.28 -1.31
C LEU A 177 -32.91 23.66 -1.98
N GLY A 178 -32.16 24.61 -1.38
CA GLY A 178 -31.90 25.93 -1.96
C GLY A 178 -30.85 25.91 -3.08
N GLY A 179 -30.42 27.07 -3.49
CA GLY A 179 -29.30 27.27 -4.41
C GLY A 179 -29.46 26.52 -5.74
N SER A 180 -28.46 25.70 -6.07
CA SER A 180 -28.40 24.96 -7.35
C SER A 180 -29.57 24.00 -7.58
N THR A 181 -30.27 23.57 -6.53
CA THR A 181 -31.44 22.70 -6.66
C THR A 181 -32.60 23.45 -7.34
N ILE A 182 -32.88 24.69 -6.88
CA ILE A 182 -33.91 25.53 -7.46
C ILE A 182 -33.59 25.86 -8.93
N THR A 183 -32.37 26.32 -9.22
CA THR A 183 -31.95 26.62 -10.60
C THR A 183 -31.99 25.40 -11.53
N SER A 184 -31.68 24.21 -11.03
CA SER A 184 -31.80 22.98 -11.80
C SER A 184 -33.24 22.64 -12.14
N LEU A 185 -34.18 22.86 -11.21
CA LEU A 185 -35.63 22.69 -11.46
C LEU A 185 -36.17 23.70 -12.48
N LEU A 186 -35.77 24.97 -12.35
CA LEU A 186 -36.17 26.03 -13.33
C LEU A 186 -35.67 25.67 -14.74
N LYS A 187 -34.40 25.21 -14.88
CA LYS A 187 -33.87 24.78 -16.17
C LYS A 187 -34.58 23.55 -16.75
N LYS A 188 -35.15 22.69 -15.92
CA LYS A 188 -35.99 21.56 -16.34
C LYS A 188 -37.44 21.95 -16.64
N GLY A 189 -37.85 23.19 -16.33
CA GLY A 189 -39.22 23.65 -16.48
C GLY A 189 -40.17 23.25 -15.35
N ASP A 190 -39.67 22.65 -14.27
CA ASP A 190 -40.47 22.32 -13.08
C ASP A 190 -40.58 23.53 -12.15
N ILE A 191 -41.30 24.55 -12.63
CA ILE A 191 -41.44 25.82 -11.95
C ILE A 191 -42.17 25.64 -10.61
N SER A 192 -43.21 24.78 -10.57
CA SER A 192 -43.99 24.55 -9.35
C SER A 192 -43.11 24.08 -8.19
N LYS A 193 -42.27 23.07 -8.44
CA LYS A 193 -41.35 22.50 -7.45
C LYS A 193 -40.21 23.47 -7.08
N ALA A 194 -39.74 24.27 -8.05
CA ALA A 194 -38.76 25.32 -7.79
C ALA A 194 -39.28 26.38 -6.82
N LEU A 195 -40.50 26.81 -7.00
CA LEU A 195 -41.18 27.79 -6.11
C LEU A 195 -41.44 27.19 -4.71
N GLU A 196 -41.82 25.90 -4.64
CA GLU A 196 -41.97 25.19 -3.37
C GLU A 196 -40.64 25.18 -2.60
N TYR A 197 -39.53 24.79 -3.25
CA TYR A 197 -38.20 24.74 -2.61
C TYR A 197 -37.68 26.13 -2.25
N SER A 198 -37.95 27.15 -3.05
CA SER A 198 -37.68 28.56 -2.70
C SER A 198 -38.38 28.97 -1.41
N ARG A 199 -39.67 28.61 -1.25
CA ARG A 199 -40.43 28.89 -0.03
C ARG A 199 -39.86 28.12 1.19
N ILE A 200 -39.57 26.83 1.05
CA ILE A 200 -38.96 26.03 2.11
C ILE A 200 -37.61 26.64 2.53
N TYR A 201 -36.80 27.05 1.57
CA TYR A 201 -35.51 27.69 1.83
C TYR A 201 -35.66 28.98 2.63
N GLU A 202 -36.59 29.84 2.24
CA GLU A 202 -36.88 31.10 2.94
C GLU A 202 -37.39 30.90 4.38
N GLN A 203 -38.27 29.92 4.57
CA GLN A 203 -38.95 29.73 5.86
C GLN A 203 -38.17 28.89 6.86
N GLU A 204 -37.44 27.88 6.38
CA GLU A 204 -36.88 26.85 7.25
C GLU A 204 -35.34 26.87 7.33
N SER A 205 -34.66 27.60 6.42
CA SER A 205 -33.18 27.56 6.38
C SER A 205 -32.49 28.27 7.54
N GLY A 206 -33.19 29.18 8.23
CA GLY A 206 -32.63 30.05 9.26
C GLY A 206 -31.59 31.04 8.74
N LEU A 207 -31.61 31.34 7.43
CA LEU A 207 -30.67 32.29 6.81
C LEU A 207 -31.25 33.67 6.59
N PHE A 208 -32.56 33.90 6.88
CA PHE A 208 -33.24 35.15 6.64
C PHE A 208 -33.54 35.86 7.95
N ASP A 209 -33.34 37.18 7.96
CA ASP A 209 -33.74 38.06 9.05
C ASP A 209 -35.26 38.43 8.95
N ALA A 210 -35.71 39.25 9.92
CA ALA A 210 -37.10 39.70 9.98
C ALA A 210 -37.51 40.55 8.76
N ASP A 211 -36.56 41.23 8.13
CA ASP A 211 -36.76 42.08 6.95
C ASP A 211 -36.58 41.28 5.65
N LYS A 212 -36.47 39.95 5.73
CA LYS A 212 -36.26 39.02 4.60
C LYS A 212 -34.96 39.24 3.85
N ASN A 213 -33.93 39.81 4.50
CA ASN A 213 -32.61 39.83 3.94
C ASN A 213 -31.90 38.53 4.29
N ILE A 214 -31.11 38.01 3.33
CA ILE A 214 -30.36 36.80 3.54
C ILE A 214 -29.03 37.09 4.26
N ALA A 215 -28.56 36.14 5.03
CA ALA A 215 -27.25 36.22 5.73
C ALA A 215 -26.12 36.47 4.73
N LYS A 216 -25.12 37.25 5.18
CA LYS A 216 -23.92 37.58 4.37
C LYS A 216 -23.23 36.30 3.85
N GLY A 217 -22.87 36.32 2.57
CA GLY A 217 -22.25 35.21 1.85
C GLY A 217 -23.24 34.27 1.16
N PHE A 218 -24.55 34.56 1.28
CA PHE A 218 -25.60 33.81 0.60
C PHE A 218 -26.40 34.69 -0.38
N GLU A 219 -25.92 35.87 -0.71
CA GLU A 219 -26.61 36.91 -1.51
C GLU A 219 -27.02 36.39 -2.89
N ILE A 220 -26.28 35.42 -3.48
CA ILE A 220 -26.66 34.78 -4.75
C ILE A 220 -28.10 34.26 -4.77
N TYR A 221 -28.73 34.10 -3.62
CA TYR A 221 -30.15 33.76 -3.54
C TYR A 221 -31.06 34.85 -4.11
N TYR A 222 -30.68 36.12 -4.09
CA TYR A 222 -31.47 37.18 -4.71
C TYR A 222 -31.57 36.99 -6.22
N TYR A 223 -30.47 36.54 -6.88
CA TYR A 223 -30.52 36.14 -8.27
C TYR A 223 -31.50 34.97 -8.50
N ILE A 224 -31.40 33.91 -7.67
CA ILE A 224 -32.27 32.71 -7.77
C ILE A 224 -33.74 33.11 -7.57
N LYS A 225 -34.01 34.03 -6.66
CA LYS A 225 -35.35 34.57 -6.42
C LYS A 225 -35.86 35.34 -7.63
N GLY A 226 -35.01 36.16 -8.26
CA GLY A 226 -35.27 36.84 -9.53
C GLY A 226 -35.65 35.87 -10.65
N GLU A 227 -34.88 34.79 -10.81
CA GLU A 227 -35.14 33.69 -11.76
C GLU A 227 -36.52 33.06 -11.54
N CYS A 228 -36.94 32.83 -10.29
CA CYS A 228 -38.27 32.30 -9.97
C CYS A 228 -39.39 33.27 -10.43
N TYR A 229 -39.22 34.58 -10.21
CA TYR A 229 -40.18 35.58 -10.67
C TYR A 229 -40.19 35.74 -12.20
N LEU A 230 -39.03 35.65 -12.83
CA LEU A 230 -38.90 35.69 -14.28
C LEU A 230 -39.61 34.49 -14.94
N ALA A 231 -39.43 33.29 -14.39
CA ALA A 231 -40.10 32.07 -14.84
C ALA A 231 -41.62 32.11 -14.70
N THR A 232 -42.16 32.97 -13.79
CA THR A 232 -43.57 33.19 -13.59
C THR A 232 -44.10 34.47 -14.28
N HIS A 233 -43.30 35.04 -15.17
CA HIS A 233 -43.64 36.27 -15.94
C HIS A 233 -43.93 37.52 -15.08
N GLN A 234 -43.34 37.58 -13.87
CA GLN A 234 -43.43 38.71 -12.96
C GLN A 234 -42.22 39.63 -13.09
N SER A 235 -42.03 40.24 -14.24
CA SER A 235 -40.83 40.96 -14.65
C SER A 235 -40.45 42.12 -13.71
N ASP A 236 -41.41 42.80 -13.07
CA ASP A 236 -41.08 43.88 -12.13
C ASP A 236 -40.54 43.37 -10.81
N SER A 237 -41.04 42.25 -10.30
CA SER A 237 -40.52 41.58 -9.13
C SER A 237 -39.13 40.97 -9.42
N ALA A 238 -38.94 40.38 -10.61
CA ALA A 238 -37.65 39.86 -11.04
C ALA A 238 -36.60 40.99 -11.11
N GLU A 239 -36.97 42.14 -11.70
CA GLU A 239 -36.09 43.31 -11.78
C GLU A 239 -35.63 43.78 -10.39
N TYR A 240 -36.56 43.84 -9.42
CA TYR A 240 -36.25 44.24 -8.05
C TYR A 240 -35.17 43.30 -7.45
N TRP A 241 -35.30 41.97 -7.57
CA TRP A 241 -34.39 41.01 -6.97
C TRP A 241 -33.05 40.99 -7.69
N PHE A 242 -32.99 41.11 -9.01
CA PHE A 242 -31.72 41.20 -9.73
C PHE A 242 -30.98 42.50 -9.45
N ARG A 243 -31.69 43.65 -9.25
CA ARG A 243 -31.04 44.87 -8.79
C ARG A 243 -30.48 44.75 -7.40
N LYS A 244 -31.18 44.03 -6.52
CA LYS A 244 -30.72 43.75 -5.16
C LYS A 244 -29.47 42.88 -5.19
N GLU A 245 -29.39 41.85 -6.03
CA GLU A 245 -28.17 41.05 -6.24
C GLU A 245 -27.02 41.88 -6.76
N LEU A 246 -27.25 42.73 -7.74
CA LEU A 246 -26.23 43.63 -8.30
C LEU A 246 -25.68 44.60 -7.25
N HIS A 247 -26.54 45.09 -6.34
CA HIS A 247 -26.14 46.06 -5.32
C HIS A 247 -25.51 45.40 -4.08
N ASP A 248 -26.15 44.36 -3.56
CA ASP A 248 -25.77 43.72 -2.28
C ASP A 248 -24.71 42.61 -2.46
N GLY A 249 -24.64 42.01 -3.66
CA GLY A 249 -23.68 40.97 -3.99
C GLY A 249 -22.25 41.48 -3.94
N LYS A 250 -21.46 40.95 -3.00
CA LYS A 250 -20.08 41.37 -2.78
C LYS A 250 -19.06 40.73 -3.73
N ASP A 251 -19.42 39.58 -4.27
CA ASP A 251 -18.59 38.87 -5.26
C ASP A 251 -18.92 39.37 -6.65
N ILE A 252 -17.92 39.65 -7.46
CA ILE A 252 -18.07 40.08 -8.86
C ILE A 252 -18.94 39.10 -9.68
N ARG A 253 -18.91 37.79 -9.34
CA ARG A 253 -19.76 36.79 -9.99
C ARG A 253 -21.26 36.99 -9.68
N ASN A 254 -21.57 37.37 -8.46
CA ASN A 254 -22.94 37.72 -8.05
C ASN A 254 -23.41 38.96 -8.79
N GLN A 255 -22.56 39.96 -8.92
CA GLN A 255 -22.87 41.19 -9.68
C GLN A 255 -23.11 40.89 -11.16
N ILE A 256 -22.28 40.03 -11.78
CA ILE A 256 -22.47 39.55 -13.15
C ILE A 256 -23.80 38.80 -13.29
N ALA A 257 -24.15 37.94 -12.33
CA ALA A 257 -25.45 37.26 -12.33
C ALA A 257 -26.61 38.25 -12.27
N GLY A 258 -26.54 39.27 -11.40
CA GLY A 258 -27.53 40.35 -11.34
C GLY A 258 -27.68 41.11 -12.67
N CYS A 259 -26.56 41.44 -13.33
CA CYS A 259 -26.59 42.09 -14.66
C CYS A 259 -27.26 41.21 -15.73
N LYS A 260 -26.92 39.91 -15.76
CA LYS A 260 -27.54 38.96 -16.71
C LYS A 260 -29.04 38.81 -16.48
N GLY A 261 -29.47 38.69 -15.22
CA GLY A 261 -30.88 38.63 -14.90
C GLY A 261 -31.62 39.91 -15.31
N LEU A 262 -31.01 41.10 -15.12
CA LEU A 262 -31.58 42.37 -15.60
C LEU A 262 -31.66 42.45 -17.13
N GLN A 263 -30.67 41.94 -17.83
CA GLN A 263 -30.73 41.82 -19.30
C GLN A 263 -31.93 40.99 -19.73
N GLU A 264 -32.16 39.81 -19.15
CA GLU A 264 -33.30 38.94 -19.48
C GLU A 264 -34.65 39.60 -19.16
N VAL A 265 -34.76 40.34 -18.04
CA VAL A 265 -35.97 41.14 -17.73
C VAL A 265 -36.22 42.15 -18.82
N PHE A 266 -35.21 42.90 -19.25
CA PHE A 266 -35.38 43.95 -20.25
C PHE A 266 -35.58 43.39 -21.67
N GLU A 267 -35.13 42.17 -21.94
CA GLU A 267 -35.51 41.42 -23.15
C GLU A 267 -37.02 41.14 -23.17
N GLN A 268 -37.60 40.67 -22.05
CA GLN A 268 -39.08 40.53 -21.93
C GLN A 268 -39.80 41.84 -22.06
N LYS A 269 -39.26 42.95 -21.49
CA LYS A 269 -39.82 44.29 -21.60
C LYS A 269 -39.54 44.98 -22.94
N LYS A 270 -38.75 44.37 -23.83
CA LYS A 270 -38.36 44.91 -25.15
C LYS A 270 -37.68 46.28 -25.08
N ASN A 271 -36.84 46.51 -24.06
CA ASN A 271 -36.13 47.76 -23.85
C ASN A 271 -34.67 47.62 -24.28
N SER A 272 -34.38 48.00 -25.53
CA SER A 272 -33.05 47.82 -26.17
C SER A 272 -31.93 48.55 -25.44
N ASP A 273 -32.14 49.74 -24.92
CA ASP A 273 -31.13 50.56 -24.26
C ASP A 273 -30.69 49.91 -22.94
N SER A 274 -31.65 49.40 -22.18
CA SER A 274 -31.38 48.68 -20.94
C SER A 274 -30.70 47.35 -21.19
N ILE A 275 -31.08 46.60 -22.24
CA ILE A 275 -30.41 45.37 -22.66
C ILE A 275 -28.95 45.66 -22.94
N ALA A 276 -28.66 46.66 -23.80
CA ALA A 276 -27.29 47.04 -24.14
C ALA A 276 -26.48 47.46 -22.90
N LYS A 277 -27.08 48.28 -22.02
CA LYS A 277 -26.44 48.74 -20.78
C LYS A 277 -26.00 47.55 -19.90
N TYR A 278 -26.91 46.63 -19.57
CA TYR A 278 -26.60 45.55 -18.66
C TYR A 278 -25.74 44.45 -19.31
N ALA A 279 -25.86 44.20 -20.61
CA ALA A 279 -24.97 43.33 -21.36
C ALA A 279 -23.54 43.87 -21.36
N THR A 280 -23.33 45.17 -21.60
CA THR A 280 -22.00 45.80 -21.56
C THR A 280 -21.41 45.71 -20.15
N LEU A 281 -22.19 46.05 -19.12
CA LEU A 281 -21.73 45.98 -17.74
C LEU A 281 -21.34 44.55 -17.32
N ALA A 282 -22.16 43.56 -17.71
CA ALA A 282 -21.83 42.15 -17.47
C ALA A 282 -20.54 41.71 -18.20
N TYR A 283 -20.36 42.21 -19.44
CA TYR A 283 -19.17 41.91 -20.21
C TYR A 283 -17.91 42.49 -19.58
N GLU A 284 -17.93 43.80 -19.20
CA GLU A 284 -16.78 44.47 -18.55
C GLU A 284 -16.41 43.80 -17.22
N MET A 285 -17.39 43.43 -16.40
CA MET A 285 -17.18 42.69 -15.15
C MET A 285 -16.66 41.29 -15.42
N ASN A 286 -17.16 40.60 -16.44
CA ASN A 286 -16.73 39.28 -16.80
C ASN A 286 -15.29 39.25 -17.35
N ASP A 287 -14.89 40.26 -18.15
CA ASP A 287 -13.53 40.41 -18.65
C ASP A 287 -12.54 40.59 -17.50
N SER A 288 -12.89 41.44 -16.52
CA SER A 288 -12.12 41.61 -15.29
C SER A 288 -12.04 40.34 -14.46
N ALA A 289 -13.17 39.61 -14.32
CA ALA A 289 -13.20 38.32 -13.60
C ALA A 289 -12.45 37.22 -14.35
N TYR A 290 -12.50 37.25 -15.71
CA TYR A 290 -11.81 36.25 -16.55
C TYR A 290 -10.30 36.41 -16.49
N SER A 291 -9.77 37.63 -16.54
CA SER A 291 -8.34 37.88 -16.45
C SER A 291 -7.74 37.41 -15.10
N LEU A 292 -8.47 37.63 -14.00
CA LEU A 292 -8.09 37.11 -12.68
C LEU A 292 -8.18 35.57 -12.63
N SER A 293 -9.25 35.01 -13.21
CA SER A 293 -9.47 33.56 -13.23
C SER A 293 -8.48 32.81 -14.13
N GLU A 294 -8.06 33.42 -15.24
CA GLU A 294 -7.11 32.81 -16.17
C GLU A 294 -5.75 32.63 -15.49
N MET A 295 -5.28 33.66 -14.76
CA MET A 295 -4.03 33.59 -14.01
C MET A 295 -4.10 32.55 -12.88
N GLU A 296 -5.23 32.49 -12.16
CA GLU A 296 -5.46 31.43 -11.16
C GLU A 296 -5.54 30.03 -11.81
N ASN A 297 -6.18 29.89 -12.97
CA ASN A 297 -6.31 28.62 -13.67
C ASN A 297 -4.96 28.10 -14.20
N ILE A 298 -4.11 28.99 -14.71
CA ILE A 298 -2.73 28.63 -15.12
C ILE A 298 -1.94 28.13 -13.91
N GLN A 299 -2.01 28.82 -12.78
CA GLN A 299 -1.36 28.38 -11.54
C GLN A 299 -1.92 27.04 -11.04
N LYS A 300 -3.24 26.88 -11.05
CA LYS A 300 -3.94 25.62 -10.67
C LYS A 300 -3.54 24.48 -11.62
N PHE A 301 -3.46 24.74 -12.92
CA PHE A 301 -3.04 23.75 -13.91
C PHE A 301 -1.59 23.32 -13.70
N GLN A 302 -0.68 24.26 -13.49
CA GLN A 302 0.73 23.99 -13.17
C GLN A 302 0.86 23.20 -11.86
N ALA A 303 0.10 23.58 -10.83
CA ALA A 303 0.08 22.88 -9.56
C ALA A 303 -0.43 21.45 -9.69
N SER A 304 -1.53 21.24 -10.44
CA SER A 304 -2.08 19.91 -10.73
C SER A 304 -1.13 19.04 -11.56
N TYR A 305 -0.46 19.64 -12.55
CA TYR A 305 0.54 18.96 -13.37
C TYR A 305 1.73 18.52 -12.52
N ASN A 306 2.29 19.42 -11.71
CA ASN A 306 3.41 19.12 -10.84
C ASN A 306 3.06 18.03 -9.82
N TYR A 307 1.88 18.09 -9.22
CA TYR A 307 1.38 17.05 -8.32
C TYR A 307 1.30 15.66 -8.99
N ASN A 308 0.64 15.60 -10.15
CA ASN A 308 0.51 14.33 -10.88
C ASN A 308 1.88 13.81 -11.32
N TYR A 309 2.79 14.70 -11.72
CA TYR A 309 4.16 14.36 -12.08
C TYR A 309 4.94 13.80 -10.88
N HIS A 310 4.92 14.48 -9.73
CA HIS A 310 5.60 13.99 -8.53
C HIS A 310 5.03 12.68 -8.02
N ARG A 311 3.71 12.51 -8.04
CA ARG A 311 3.05 11.25 -7.68
C ARG A 311 3.43 10.11 -8.64
N PHE A 312 3.49 10.39 -9.94
CA PHE A 312 3.95 9.42 -10.93
C PHE A 312 5.40 9.01 -10.69
N MET A 313 6.29 10.00 -10.47
CA MET A 313 7.70 9.75 -10.19
C MET A 313 7.93 9.00 -8.88
N ALA A 314 7.15 9.30 -7.83
CA ALA A 314 7.22 8.58 -6.56
C ALA A 314 6.83 7.11 -6.73
N LYS A 315 5.72 6.82 -7.43
CA LYS A 315 5.31 5.45 -7.74
C LYS A 315 6.32 4.71 -8.62
N GLN A 316 6.92 5.39 -9.59
CA GLN A 316 7.95 4.80 -10.44
C GLN A 316 9.17 4.39 -9.60
N LYS A 317 9.66 5.24 -8.71
CA LYS A 317 10.77 4.91 -7.79
C LYS A 317 10.44 3.75 -6.87
N GLU A 318 9.22 3.68 -6.36
CA GLU A 318 8.76 2.56 -5.54
C GLU A 318 8.77 1.24 -6.33
N TRP A 319 8.32 1.26 -7.58
CA TRP A 319 8.37 0.11 -8.48
C TRP A 319 9.81 -0.30 -8.82
N GLU A 320 10.68 0.65 -9.10
CA GLU A 320 12.10 0.41 -9.36
C GLU A 320 12.78 -0.24 -8.15
N ALA A 321 12.48 0.25 -6.94
CA ALA A 321 12.99 -0.34 -5.70
C ALA A 321 12.48 -1.78 -5.50
N LYS A 322 11.19 -2.05 -5.74
CA LYS A 322 10.62 -3.41 -5.66
C LYS A 322 11.27 -4.36 -6.66
N ILE A 323 11.48 -3.92 -7.91
CA ILE A 323 12.16 -4.72 -8.95
C ILE A 323 13.62 -4.98 -8.53
N ALA A 324 14.35 -3.98 -8.02
CA ALA A 324 15.73 -4.14 -7.56
C ALA A 324 15.83 -5.17 -6.41
N TRP A 325 14.93 -5.13 -5.44
CA TRP A 325 14.85 -6.12 -4.36
C TRP A 325 14.55 -7.54 -4.89
N LEU A 326 13.64 -7.66 -5.82
CA LEU A 326 13.25 -8.95 -6.42
C LEU A 326 14.41 -9.54 -7.21
N THR A 327 15.11 -8.74 -8.01
CA THR A 327 16.29 -9.18 -8.77
C THR A 327 17.44 -9.58 -7.86
N ALA A 328 17.71 -8.81 -6.79
CA ALA A 328 18.72 -9.17 -5.79
C ALA A 328 18.40 -10.51 -5.12
N THR A 329 17.15 -10.75 -4.76
CA THR A 329 16.71 -12.00 -4.15
C THR A 329 16.90 -13.19 -5.10
N ILE A 330 16.56 -13.05 -6.38
CA ILE A 330 16.77 -14.09 -7.40
C ILE A 330 18.25 -14.40 -7.58
N VAL A 331 19.12 -13.40 -7.62
CA VAL A 331 20.57 -13.58 -7.73
C VAL A 331 21.12 -14.37 -6.54
N VAL A 332 20.70 -14.03 -5.33
CA VAL A 332 21.13 -14.76 -4.10
C VAL A 332 20.68 -16.22 -4.14
N LEU A 333 19.43 -16.47 -4.55
CA LEU A 333 18.91 -17.85 -4.67
C LEU A 333 19.67 -18.65 -5.73
N MET A 334 19.96 -18.06 -6.88
CA MET A 334 20.77 -18.72 -7.94
C MET A 334 22.19 -19.02 -7.45
N ALA A 335 22.83 -18.08 -6.76
CA ALA A 335 24.16 -18.28 -6.17
C ALA A 335 24.14 -19.44 -5.15
N GLY A 336 23.09 -19.51 -4.31
CA GLY A 336 22.88 -20.61 -3.37
C GLY A 336 22.75 -21.97 -4.05
N VAL A 337 21.97 -22.06 -5.12
CA VAL A 337 21.80 -23.30 -5.91
C VAL A 337 23.11 -23.71 -6.59
N LEU A 338 23.82 -22.76 -7.19
CA LEU A 338 25.13 -23.02 -7.81
C LEU A 338 26.15 -23.48 -6.75
N PHE A 339 26.25 -22.83 -5.61
CA PHE A 339 27.11 -23.22 -4.52
C PHE A 339 26.79 -24.64 -4.04
N TRP A 340 25.51 -24.99 -3.85
CA TRP A 340 25.07 -26.32 -3.47
C TRP A 340 25.46 -27.36 -4.52
N PHE A 341 25.29 -27.05 -5.81
CA PHE A 341 25.65 -27.93 -6.93
C PHE A 341 27.15 -28.19 -6.97
N PHE A 342 27.97 -27.13 -6.90
CA PHE A 342 29.45 -27.27 -6.89
C PHE A 342 29.92 -27.99 -5.65
N PHE A 343 29.37 -27.72 -4.47
CA PHE A 343 29.73 -28.39 -3.22
C PHE A 343 29.38 -29.87 -3.27
N ARG A 344 28.23 -30.24 -3.82
CA ARG A 344 27.86 -31.66 -4.04
C ARG A 344 28.81 -32.33 -4.99
N ARG A 345 29.15 -31.71 -6.12
CA ARG A 345 30.08 -32.26 -7.11
C ARG A 345 31.50 -32.42 -6.54
N TYR A 346 31.96 -31.44 -5.77
CA TYR A 346 33.26 -31.51 -5.08
C TYR A 346 33.33 -32.68 -4.10
N ARG A 347 32.28 -32.94 -3.34
CA ARG A 347 32.22 -34.10 -2.42
C ARG A 347 32.27 -35.45 -3.17
N LEU A 348 31.49 -35.58 -4.24
CA LEU A 348 31.49 -36.78 -5.07
C LEU A 348 32.89 -37.05 -5.64
N PHE A 349 33.55 -35.99 -6.12
CA PHE A 349 34.91 -36.09 -6.62
C PHE A 349 35.92 -36.56 -5.54
N LYS A 350 35.82 -35.98 -4.33
CA LYS A 350 36.69 -36.41 -3.21
C LYS A 350 36.48 -37.88 -2.83
N ASN A 351 35.25 -38.35 -2.76
CA ASN A 351 34.91 -39.72 -2.43
C ASN A 351 35.45 -40.68 -3.52
N ALA A 352 35.24 -40.36 -4.81
CA ALA A 352 35.77 -41.12 -5.91
C ALA A 352 37.32 -41.17 -5.94
N ALA A 353 37.96 -40.05 -5.57
CA ALA A 353 39.40 -39.98 -5.49
C ALA A 353 39.97 -40.88 -4.34
N LEU A 354 39.25 -40.94 -3.22
CA LEU A 354 39.61 -41.85 -2.11
C LEU A 354 39.54 -43.31 -2.57
N ASP A 355 38.42 -43.70 -3.17
CA ASP A 355 38.25 -45.08 -3.66
C ASP A 355 39.27 -45.44 -4.75
N TYR A 356 39.62 -44.50 -5.61
CA TYR A 356 40.65 -44.67 -6.63
C TYR A 356 42.03 -44.93 -5.97
N ARG A 357 42.44 -44.19 -4.93
CA ARG A 357 43.69 -44.37 -4.20
C ARG A 357 43.76 -45.75 -3.53
N LEU A 358 42.70 -46.13 -2.83
CA LEU A 358 42.60 -47.41 -2.14
C LEU A 358 42.67 -48.59 -3.13
N ARG A 359 41.97 -48.52 -4.26
CA ARG A 359 41.95 -49.57 -5.29
C ARG A 359 43.27 -49.75 -6.00
N ASN A 360 44.01 -48.65 -6.24
CA ASN A 360 45.22 -48.63 -7.04
C ASN A 360 46.53 -48.63 -6.21
N ALA A 361 46.41 -48.66 -4.88
CA ALA A 361 47.56 -48.79 -4.02
C ALA A 361 48.34 -50.06 -4.35
N GLU A 362 49.69 -50.01 -4.21
CA GLU A 362 50.55 -51.07 -4.59
C GLU A 362 50.21 -52.38 -3.83
N ILE A 363 49.94 -52.28 -2.54
CA ILE A 363 49.54 -53.46 -1.73
C ILE A 363 48.19 -54.03 -2.22
N THR A 364 47.22 -53.21 -2.57
CA THR A 364 45.93 -53.69 -3.10
C THR A 364 46.08 -54.41 -4.44
N ARG A 365 46.89 -53.87 -5.35
CA ARG A 365 47.27 -54.56 -6.60
C ARG A 365 48.00 -55.86 -6.40
N ARG A 366 48.96 -55.91 -5.45
CA ARG A 366 49.73 -57.10 -5.10
C ARG A 366 48.76 -58.16 -4.56
N LEU A 367 47.91 -57.87 -3.63
CA LEU A 367 46.94 -58.82 -3.08
C LEU A 367 45.98 -59.36 -4.17
N ARG A 368 45.51 -58.54 -5.09
CA ARG A 368 44.70 -59.00 -6.25
C ARG A 368 45.53 -59.93 -7.15
N GLY A 369 46.76 -59.60 -7.37
CA GLY A 369 47.74 -60.52 -8.12
C GLY A 369 47.88 -61.84 -7.46
N MET A 370 48.05 -61.88 -6.14
CA MET A 370 48.15 -63.12 -5.35
C MET A 370 46.90 -64.00 -5.44
N ALA A 371 45.70 -63.35 -5.35
CA ALA A 371 44.37 -64.01 -5.50
C ALA A 371 44.19 -64.64 -6.88
N LYS A 372 44.77 -64.05 -7.92
CA LYS A 372 44.66 -64.48 -9.33
C LYS A 372 45.71 -65.41 -9.79
N SER A 373 46.75 -65.60 -9.02
CA SER A 373 47.82 -66.59 -9.35
C SER A 373 47.29 -68.03 -9.28
N ASN A 374 47.94 -68.96 -10.04
CA ASN A 374 47.54 -70.34 -10.03
C ASN A 374 48.80 -71.21 -9.73
N PRO A 375 48.90 -71.82 -8.55
CA PRO A 375 47.94 -71.74 -7.42
C PRO A 375 47.90 -70.35 -6.77
N PRO A 376 46.84 -70.00 -6.06
CA PRO A 376 46.74 -68.75 -5.33
C PRO A 376 47.84 -68.58 -4.30
N LYS A 377 48.49 -67.38 -4.25
CA LYS A 377 49.47 -67.05 -3.24
C LYS A 377 48.85 -66.47 -2.00
N HIS A 378 49.48 -66.69 -0.84
CA HIS A 378 48.88 -66.20 0.42
C HIS A 378 49.62 -64.96 0.89
N PRO A 379 48.90 -63.96 1.49
CA PRO A 379 49.50 -62.78 2.05
C PRO A 379 50.42 -63.13 3.23
N THR A 380 51.55 -62.45 3.29
CA THR A 380 52.50 -62.55 4.44
C THR A 380 52.02 -61.61 5.56
N LEU A 381 52.61 -61.76 6.75
CA LEU A 381 52.28 -60.83 7.86
C LEU A 381 52.58 -59.36 7.51
N ASP A 382 53.62 -59.15 6.68
CA ASP A 382 53.94 -57.79 6.20
C ASP A 382 52.90 -57.21 5.22
N ASP A 383 52.32 -58.03 4.35
CA ASP A 383 51.28 -57.66 3.47
C ASP A 383 50.05 -57.17 4.28
N TRP A 384 49.67 -57.84 5.33
CA TRP A 384 48.59 -57.44 6.23
C TRP A 384 48.93 -56.13 6.97
N LYS A 385 50.16 -55.95 7.45
CA LYS A 385 50.58 -54.68 8.07
C LYS A 385 50.47 -53.50 7.09
N GLN A 386 50.96 -53.70 5.85
CA GLN A 386 50.91 -52.69 4.81
C GLN A 386 49.44 -52.31 4.45
N LEU A 387 48.56 -53.32 4.35
CA LEU A 387 47.14 -53.08 4.08
C LEU A 387 46.47 -52.29 5.21
N ARG A 388 46.73 -52.66 6.47
CA ARG A 388 46.23 -51.93 7.65
C ARG A 388 46.69 -50.47 7.62
N SER A 389 47.99 -50.25 7.47
CA SER A 389 48.59 -48.92 7.41
C SER A 389 48.03 -48.08 6.28
N LEU A 390 47.77 -48.65 5.11
CA LEU A 390 47.11 -47.93 3.99
C LEU A 390 45.72 -47.47 4.36
N VAL A 391 44.88 -48.35 4.90
CA VAL A 391 43.49 -48.02 5.20
C VAL A 391 43.40 -47.02 6.36
N GLU A 392 44.22 -47.17 7.39
CA GLU A 392 44.29 -46.23 8.52
C GLU A 392 44.80 -44.86 8.11
N HIS A 393 45.78 -44.80 7.20
CA HIS A 393 46.28 -43.52 6.67
C HIS A 393 45.22 -42.79 5.83
N GLU A 394 44.54 -43.48 4.92
CA GLU A 394 43.55 -42.89 4.02
C GLU A 394 42.20 -42.66 4.71
N ILE A 395 41.84 -43.44 5.71
CA ILE A 395 40.59 -43.39 6.49
C ILE A 395 40.91 -43.55 7.99
N PRO A 396 41.36 -42.49 8.66
CA PRO A 396 41.71 -42.59 10.09
C PRO A 396 40.58 -43.11 10.98
N SER A 397 39.35 -42.79 10.67
CA SER A 397 38.15 -43.25 11.39
C SER A 397 37.84 -44.74 11.17
N PHE A 398 38.50 -45.44 10.24
CA PHE A 398 38.25 -46.85 9.98
C PHE A 398 38.66 -47.73 11.16
N TYR A 399 39.82 -47.43 11.77
CA TYR A 399 40.28 -48.14 12.94
C TYR A 399 39.32 -47.99 14.12
N ASP A 400 38.92 -46.75 14.41
CA ASP A 400 37.99 -46.47 15.52
C ASP A 400 36.65 -47.21 15.36
N MET A 401 36.15 -47.28 14.10
CA MET A 401 34.89 -47.95 13.78
C MET A 401 34.99 -49.47 13.78
N MET A 402 36.16 -50.01 13.41
CA MET A 402 36.39 -51.46 13.21
C MET A 402 37.28 -52.08 14.28
N ASN A 403 37.61 -51.33 15.35
CA ASN A 403 38.53 -51.83 16.40
C ASN A 403 38.06 -53.15 16.95
N PRO A 404 38.88 -54.22 16.82
CA PRO A 404 38.57 -55.57 17.32
C PRO A 404 38.24 -55.60 18.82
N GLU A 405 38.93 -54.78 19.64
CA GLU A 405 38.63 -54.66 21.06
C GLU A 405 37.30 -54.03 21.42
N ALA A 406 36.86 -53.03 20.64
CA ALA A 406 35.59 -52.33 20.88
C ALA A 406 34.40 -53.05 20.24
N THR A 407 34.58 -53.71 19.09
CA THR A 407 33.50 -54.32 18.28
C THR A 407 33.42 -55.83 18.42
N SER A 408 34.26 -56.48 19.25
CA SER A 408 34.42 -57.93 19.38
C SER A 408 34.61 -58.69 18.04
N LEU A 409 35.29 -58.04 17.07
CA LEU A 409 35.59 -58.64 15.79
C LEU A 409 36.80 -59.61 15.95
N THR A 410 36.68 -60.78 15.34
CA THR A 410 37.84 -61.72 15.19
C THR A 410 38.80 -61.12 14.16
N GLU A 411 40.05 -61.56 14.20
CA GLU A 411 41.08 -61.17 13.23
C GLU A 411 40.67 -61.49 11.78
N MET A 412 39.98 -62.58 11.56
CA MET A 412 39.40 -62.97 10.29
C MET A 412 38.33 -61.99 9.82
N GLU A 413 37.40 -61.53 10.70
CA GLU A 413 36.35 -60.57 10.43
C GLU A 413 36.89 -59.17 10.11
N TYR A 414 37.94 -58.74 10.84
CA TYR A 414 38.66 -57.50 10.60
C TYR A 414 39.35 -57.47 9.22
N ASP A 415 40.05 -58.55 8.89
CA ASP A 415 40.70 -58.66 7.59
C ASP A 415 39.69 -58.64 6.41
N ILE A 416 38.52 -59.23 6.57
CA ILE A 416 37.44 -59.16 5.57
C ILE A 416 36.94 -57.73 5.44
N CYS A 417 36.81 -56.98 6.52
CA CYS A 417 36.47 -55.54 6.46
C CYS A 417 37.53 -54.75 5.67
N LEU A 418 38.83 -54.96 5.93
CA LEU A 418 39.92 -54.31 5.23
C LEU A 418 39.92 -54.62 3.72
N LEU A 419 39.82 -55.91 3.37
CA LEU A 419 39.79 -56.33 1.97
C LEU A 419 38.58 -55.84 1.21
N SER A 420 37.39 -55.84 1.85
CA SER A 420 36.15 -55.28 1.26
C SER A 420 36.25 -53.76 1.09
N ARG A 421 36.87 -53.03 2.06
CA ARG A 421 36.99 -51.55 1.92
C ARG A 421 37.93 -51.14 0.79
N VAL A 422 38.94 -51.93 0.47
CA VAL A 422 39.80 -51.69 -0.70
C VAL A 422 39.24 -52.32 -1.97
N HIS A 423 37.99 -52.77 -1.93
CA HIS A 423 37.24 -53.34 -3.04
C HIS A 423 37.85 -54.61 -3.66
N ILE A 424 38.41 -55.49 -2.87
CA ILE A 424 38.78 -56.81 -3.30
C ILE A 424 37.52 -57.68 -3.39
N LEU A 425 37.35 -58.38 -4.51
CA LEU A 425 36.12 -59.15 -4.76
C LEU A 425 35.96 -60.33 -3.79
N PRO A 426 34.73 -60.71 -3.41
CA PRO A 426 34.49 -61.79 -2.45
C PRO A 426 35.18 -63.12 -2.78
N ASN A 427 35.24 -63.49 -4.03
CA ASN A 427 35.92 -64.72 -4.49
C ASN A 427 37.47 -64.61 -4.37
N GLU A 428 38.01 -63.40 -4.51
CA GLU A 428 39.44 -63.10 -4.30
C GLU A 428 39.75 -63.13 -2.80
N VAL A 429 38.88 -62.58 -1.93
CA VAL A 429 38.94 -62.62 -0.48
C VAL A 429 38.97 -64.06 -0.02
N ALA A 430 38.10 -64.94 -0.54
CA ALA A 430 38.07 -66.38 -0.19
C ALA A 430 39.41 -67.10 -0.49
N LYS A 431 39.97 -66.76 -1.66
CA LYS A 431 41.34 -67.37 -2.04
C LYS A 431 42.43 -66.83 -1.14
N LEU A 432 42.51 -65.55 -0.79
CA LEU A 432 43.55 -64.98 0.08
C LEU A 432 43.43 -65.49 1.50
N LYS A 433 42.22 -65.81 1.97
CA LYS A 433 41.96 -66.33 3.34
C LYS A 433 41.84 -67.86 3.39
N GLN A 434 42.07 -68.59 2.28
CA GLN A 434 42.03 -70.06 2.19
C GLN A 434 40.71 -70.65 2.66
N CYS A 435 39.58 -70.04 2.27
CA CYS A 435 38.29 -70.52 2.68
C CYS A 435 37.31 -70.56 1.49
N VAL A 436 36.13 -71.14 1.67
CA VAL A 436 35.11 -71.22 0.62
C VAL A 436 34.37 -69.90 0.48
N PRO A 437 33.92 -69.46 -0.73
CA PRO A 437 33.24 -68.21 -0.94
C PRO A 437 31.94 -68.04 -0.11
N SER A 438 31.21 -69.14 0.17
CA SER A 438 30.02 -69.14 1.00
C SER A 438 30.29 -68.71 2.44
N TYR A 439 31.52 -69.13 2.99
CA TYR A 439 31.95 -68.72 4.31
C TYR A 439 32.20 -67.20 4.39
N VAL A 440 32.84 -66.60 3.40
CA VAL A 440 33.06 -65.15 3.31
C VAL A 440 31.73 -64.41 3.24
N SER A 441 30.76 -64.92 2.46
CA SER A 441 29.44 -64.34 2.37
C SER A 441 28.68 -64.35 3.72
N ASN A 442 28.81 -65.46 4.47
CA ASN A 442 28.18 -65.58 5.79
C ASN A 442 28.79 -64.62 6.81
N ILE A 443 30.14 -64.47 6.80
CA ILE A 443 30.84 -63.51 7.66
C ILE A 443 30.42 -62.08 7.31
N ARG A 444 30.32 -61.72 6.04
CA ARG A 444 29.88 -60.36 5.60
C ARG A 444 28.48 -60.05 6.05
N LYS A 445 27.54 -61.00 6.00
CA LYS A 445 26.20 -60.84 6.60
C LYS A 445 26.27 -60.61 8.11
N SER A 446 27.12 -61.39 8.83
CA SER A 446 27.29 -61.19 10.26
C SER A 446 27.88 -59.82 10.58
N LEU A 447 28.85 -59.37 9.78
CA LEU A 447 29.51 -58.07 9.91
C LEU A 447 28.57 -56.90 9.67
N LEU A 448 27.61 -57.02 8.75
CA LEU A 448 26.60 -56.00 8.54
C LEU A 448 25.82 -55.74 9.83
N LYS A 449 25.45 -56.78 10.57
CA LYS A 449 24.79 -56.67 11.86
C LYS A 449 25.72 -56.18 12.98
N LYS A 450 26.93 -56.75 13.07
CA LYS A 450 27.91 -56.41 14.12
C LYS A 450 28.43 -54.99 14.04
N VAL A 451 28.73 -54.49 12.83
CA VAL A 451 29.39 -53.19 12.60
C VAL A 451 28.41 -52.10 12.32
N PHE A 452 27.35 -52.36 11.52
CA PHE A 452 26.42 -51.35 11.06
C PHE A 452 25.02 -51.44 11.73
N GLY A 453 24.81 -52.47 12.60
CA GLY A 453 23.55 -52.64 13.33
C GLY A 453 22.33 -52.97 12.44
N ARG A 454 22.56 -53.47 11.22
CA ARG A 454 21.54 -53.75 10.21
C ARG A 454 21.50 -55.23 9.84
N GLU A 455 20.31 -55.77 9.63
CA GLU A 455 20.12 -57.10 9.01
C GLU A 455 20.01 -56.93 7.50
N GLY A 456 20.66 -57.80 6.72
CA GLY A 456 20.68 -57.75 5.27
C GLY A 456 21.55 -58.83 4.63
N ASN A 457 21.88 -58.63 3.36
CA ASN A 457 22.69 -59.56 2.58
C ASN A 457 24.19 -59.15 2.54
N ALA A 458 25.03 -59.98 1.94
CA ALA A 458 26.46 -59.72 1.85
C ALA A 458 26.81 -58.55 0.93
N ASP A 459 25.99 -58.24 -0.08
CA ASP A 459 26.22 -57.12 -1.01
C ASP A 459 25.90 -55.78 -0.32
N GLU A 460 24.92 -55.73 0.57
CA GLU A 460 24.63 -54.55 1.41
C GLU A 460 25.79 -54.21 2.37
N PHE A 461 26.52 -55.26 2.86
CA PHE A 461 27.73 -55.02 3.62
C PHE A 461 28.83 -54.37 2.77
N ASP A 462 29.02 -54.82 1.52
CA ASP A 462 30.02 -54.22 0.60
C ASP A 462 29.65 -52.77 0.28
N ASP A 463 28.37 -52.47 0.14
CA ASP A 463 27.87 -51.08 -0.09
C ASP A 463 28.15 -50.20 1.15
N GLU A 464 27.91 -50.68 2.36
CA GLU A 464 28.11 -49.89 3.58
C GLU A 464 29.62 -49.74 3.89
N ILE A 465 30.42 -50.82 3.81
CA ILE A 465 31.84 -50.76 4.05
C ILE A 465 32.54 -49.88 3.01
N GLY A 466 32.10 -49.91 1.77
CA GLY A 466 32.59 -49.08 0.68
C GLY A 466 32.39 -47.57 0.93
N LYS A 467 31.40 -47.20 1.72
CA LYS A 467 31.13 -45.80 2.10
C LYS A 467 31.92 -45.32 3.30
N VAL A 468 32.58 -46.24 4.05
CA VAL A 468 33.37 -45.86 5.23
C VAL A 468 34.50 -44.93 4.81
N GLY A 469 34.63 -43.78 5.44
CA GLY A 469 35.55 -42.70 5.08
C GLY A 469 35.02 -41.73 4.02
N HIS A 470 33.87 -42.02 3.38
CA HIS A 470 33.19 -41.05 2.55
C HIS A 470 32.57 -39.94 3.44
N LYS A 471 32.71 -38.68 3.03
CA LYS A 471 32.06 -37.57 3.73
C LYS A 471 30.57 -37.59 3.40
N THR A 472 29.73 -38.09 4.33
CA THR A 472 28.27 -38.07 4.22
C THR A 472 27.72 -36.65 4.40
N ILE A 473 26.71 -36.35 3.63
CA ILE A 473 25.85 -35.17 3.87
C ILE A 473 24.87 -35.58 4.97
N LYS A 474 25.08 -35.09 6.20
CA LYS A 474 23.93 -35.00 7.10
C LYS A 474 23.12 -33.80 6.60
N LEU A 475 21.95 -34.08 6.00
CA LEU A 475 20.90 -33.08 5.69
C LEU A 475 20.35 -32.53 7.00
#